data_eb5e2e4aa7802da60c08d341771c0646
#
_entry.id   eb5e2e4aa7802da60c08d341771c0646
#
_cell.length_a   1.000
_cell.length_b   1.000
_cell.length_c   1.000
_cell.angle_alpha   90.00
_cell.angle_beta   90.00
_cell.angle_gamma   90.00
#
_symmetry.space_group_name_H-M   'P 1'
#
loop_
_entity.id
_entity.type
_entity.pdbx_description
1 polymer ?
#
loop_
_entity_poly.entity_id
_entity_poly.type
_entity_poly.pdbx_seq_one_letter_code
_entity_poly.pdbx_strand_id
1 'polypeptide(L)'
;MTEDIRSRIGLRPVINVSGTMTSLGASIVVPEAVEAMAAILPQFVEINDLQRKASAIIARLTGGEAGFVTASCSSGISLAVAGAITGDNLLAIEKLPDIAPEKNEVLVQMGHVVSYGAPVDQAIRLGGGKVVLVGQATSTHRFHMENAITERTAAAVYVISHHVVNYGLLHLSEFVEIAHAKGVPVIVDAASEYDLQLFLATGADIVLYSGHKFLGGPTSGIVAGSKELVRNAFLQNMGIGRGMKVGKESIYGVMAALEAWEKRDHAGIRERETGYLNLWKETLDGRPGVTALIEPDPTNNPLDRLRVIIDAEEAHITAWDLTTALARGNPPIITRDHEVEHRYFYLDPCNLHPGQETIVASRLAEELDKARASNEVIATPFEDRSRHRFDGMLRWPD
;
A
#
# COMPACT_ATOMS: atom_id res chain seq x y z
N MET A 1 -25.32 21.32 12.89
CA MET A 1 -24.39 20.20 12.57
C MET A 1 -24.96 19.51 11.34
N THR A 2 -24.23 19.45 10.25
CA THR A 2 -24.64 18.67 9.08
C THR A 2 -24.62 17.19 9.47
N GLU A 3 -25.69 16.47 9.16
CA GLU A 3 -25.79 15.04 9.39
C GLU A 3 -24.60 14.30 8.74
N ASP A 4 -24.00 13.35 9.47
CA ASP A 4 -22.88 12.55 8.94
C ASP A 4 -23.35 11.78 7.69
N ILE A 5 -22.61 11.96 6.56
CA ILE A 5 -22.96 11.33 5.28
C ILE A 5 -23.05 9.81 5.40
N ARG A 6 -22.25 9.18 6.28
CA ARG A 6 -22.28 7.74 6.51
C ARG A 6 -23.62 7.30 7.11
N SER A 7 -24.11 8.03 8.11
CA SER A 7 -25.41 7.74 8.73
C SER A 7 -26.55 7.88 7.71
N ARG A 8 -26.46 8.90 6.84
CA ARG A 8 -27.46 9.15 5.80
C ARG A 8 -27.60 8.01 4.79
N ILE A 9 -26.54 7.28 4.51
CA ILE A 9 -26.52 6.13 3.59
C ILE A 9 -26.43 4.77 4.30
N GLY A 10 -26.63 4.75 5.63
CA GLY A 10 -26.67 3.52 6.42
C GLY A 10 -25.31 2.84 6.70
N LEU A 11 -24.20 3.58 6.57
CA LEU A 11 -22.88 3.08 6.93
C LEU A 11 -22.52 3.40 8.38
N ARG A 12 -21.81 2.48 9.03
CA ARG A 12 -21.27 2.71 10.37
C ARG A 12 -20.02 3.61 10.31
N PRO A 13 -19.86 4.55 11.24
CA PRO A 13 -18.68 5.39 11.35
C PRO A 13 -17.49 4.59 11.89
N VAL A 14 -16.60 4.14 11.02
CA VAL A 14 -15.40 3.36 11.38
C VAL A 14 -14.27 4.28 11.86
N ILE A 15 -13.57 3.88 12.92
CA ILE A 15 -12.27 4.45 13.34
C ILE A 15 -11.17 3.52 12.81
N ASN A 16 -10.27 4.07 12.00
CA ASN A 16 -9.21 3.33 11.35
C ASN A 16 -7.87 3.51 12.08
N VAL A 17 -7.43 2.49 12.80
CA VAL A 17 -6.08 2.38 13.37
C VAL A 17 -5.30 1.22 12.73
N SER A 18 -5.66 0.86 11.50
CA SER A 18 -4.96 -0.15 10.68
C SER A 18 -3.95 0.47 9.69
N GLY A 19 -3.94 1.80 9.57
CA GLY A 19 -3.12 2.51 8.61
C GLY A 19 -3.82 2.71 7.25
N THR A 20 -3.07 2.67 6.16
CA THR A 20 -3.58 2.93 4.80
C THR A 20 -4.27 1.70 4.18
N MET A 21 -5.33 1.23 4.79
CA MET A 21 -6.06 0.01 4.42
C MET A 21 -7.07 0.27 3.29
N THR A 22 -6.89 -0.36 2.14
CA THR A 22 -7.75 -0.17 0.95
C THR A 22 -9.23 -0.48 1.22
N SER A 23 -9.53 -1.53 2.01
CA SER A 23 -10.90 -1.91 2.36
C SER A 23 -11.63 -0.87 3.23
N LEU A 24 -10.91 0.10 3.80
CA LEU A 24 -11.45 1.22 4.57
C LEU A 24 -11.40 2.57 3.81
N GLY A 25 -11.02 2.54 2.53
CA GLY A 25 -10.85 3.76 1.73
C GLY A 25 -9.43 4.33 1.75
N ALA A 26 -8.46 3.57 2.28
CA ALA A 26 -7.02 3.83 2.37
C ALA A 26 -6.63 4.98 3.32
N SER A 27 -6.82 6.24 2.96
CA SER A 27 -6.47 7.38 3.82
C SER A 27 -7.49 8.52 3.71
N ILE A 28 -7.44 9.44 4.67
CA ILE A 28 -8.21 10.69 4.61
C ILE A 28 -7.65 11.55 3.49
N VAL A 29 -8.51 11.92 2.54
CA VAL A 29 -8.12 12.77 1.41
C VAL A 29 -7.90 14.21 1.91
N VAL A 30 -6.76 14.80 1.52
CA VAL A 30 -6.41 16.17 1.93
C VAL A 30 -7.36 17.19 1.31
N PRO A 31 -7.64 18.31 2.00
CA PRO A 31 -8.59 19.34 1.52
C PRO A 31 -8.27 19.83 0.12
N GLU A 32 -7.00 20.07 -0.19
CA GLU A 32 -6.54 20.56 -1.49
C GLU A 32 -6.92 19.60 -2.63
N ALA A 33 -6.83 18.28 -2.38
CA ALA A 33 -7.24 17.28 -3.36
C ALA A 33 -8.76 17.23 -3.52
N VAL A 34 -9.53 17.37 -2.43
CA VAL A 34 -11.01 17.44 -2.47
C VAL A 34 -11.45 18.63 -3.30
N GLU A 35 -10.89 19.81 -3.05
CA GLU A 35 -11.19 21.05 -3.78
C GLU A 35 -10.83 20.93 -5.27
N ALA A 36 -9.66 20.39 -5.59
CA ALA A 36 -9.20 20.18 -6.96
C ALA A 36 -10.15 19.22 -7.71
N MET A 37 -10.54 18.11 -7.09
CA MET A 37 -11.49 17.16 -7.67
C MET A 37 -12.84 17.81 -7.95
N ALA A 38 -13.39 18.54 -6.99
CA ALA A 38 -14.67 19.22 -7.13
C ALA A 38 -14.63 20.27 -8.26
N ALA A 39 -13.52 21.01 -8.38
CA ALA A 39 -13.35 22.05 -9.39
C ALA A 39 -13.27 21.49 -10.82
N ILE A 40 -12.59 20.36 -11.03
CA ILE A 40 -12.37 19.80 -12.38
C ILE A 40 -13.54 18.93 -12.86
N LEU A 41 -14.34 18.36 -11.95
CA LEU A 41 -15.42 17.44 -12.31
C LEU A 41 -16.39 18.01 -13.37
N PRO A 42 -16.88 19.28 -13.29
CA PRO A 42 -17.78 19.81 -14.30
C PRO A 42 -17.12 20.26 -15.60
N GLN A 43 -15.77 20.18 -15.70
CA GLN A 43 -15.02 20.68 -16.84
C GLN A 43 -14.69 19.58 -17.85
N PHE A 44 -14.66 19.90 -19.14
CA PHE A 44 -14.02 19.08 -20.15
C PHE A 44 -12.53 19.43 -20.24
N VAL A 45 -11.67 18.42 -20.32
CA VAL A 45 -10.20 18.59 -20.46
C VAL A 45 -9.66 17.54 -21.42
N GLU A 46 -8.61 17.87 -22.12
CA GLU A 46 -7.81 16.88 -22.84
C GLU A 46 -6.99 16.06 -21.87
N ILE A 47 -7.33 14.78 -21.70
CA ILE A 47 -6.71 13.90 -20.72
C ILE A 47 -5.19 13.79 -20.91
N ASN A 48 -4.73 13.73 -22.15
CA ASN A 48 -3.30 13.68 -22.43
C ASN A 48 -2.56 14.95 -21.98
N ASP A 49 -3.19 16.12 -22.11
CA ASP A 49 -2.58 17.37 -21.63
C ASP A 49 -2.59 17.45 -20.10
N LEU A 50 -3.67 17.00 -19.46
CA LEU A 50 -3.71 16.88 -18.01
C LEU A 50 -2.63 15.93 -17.49
N GLN A 51 -2.43 14.79 -18.13
CA GLN A 51 -1.34 13.86 -17.81
C GLN A 51 0.05 14.45 -18.03
N ARG A 52 0.26 15.29 -19.07
CA ARG A 52 1.54 16.03 -19.23
C ARG A 52 1.79 17.00 -18.08
N LYS A 53 0.74 17.67 -17.59
CA LYS A 53 0.86 18.53 -16.40
C LYS A 53 1.18 17.72 -15.14
N ALA A 54 0.52 16.59 -14.95
CA ALA A 54 0.83 15.65 -13.87
C ALA A 54 2.28 15.14 -13.97
N SER A 55 2.75 14.81 -15.19
CA SER A 55 4.12 14.36 -15.43
C SER A 55 5.17 15.38 -14.93
N ALA A 56 4.95 16.66 -15.18
CA ALA A 56 5.87 17.70 -14.73
C ALA A 56 5.97 17.78 -13.18
N ILE A 57 4.84 17.64 -12.48
CA ILE A 57 4.80 17.62 -11.00
C ILE A 57 5.48 16.36 -10.47
N ILE A 58 5.13 15.19 -11.04
CA ILE A 58 5.69 13.90 -10.64
C ILE A 58 7.22 13.91 -10.83
N ALA A 59 7.70 14.30 -12.00
CA ALA A 59 9.13 14.36 -12.30
C ALA A 59 9.88 15.27 -11.31
N ARG A 60 9.35 16.44 -11.02
CA ARG A 60 9.93 17.39 -10.07
C ARG A 60 10.05 16.81 -8.65
N LEU A 61 9.02 16.12 -8.18
CA LEU A 61 8.97 15.62 -6.80
C LEU A 61 9.72 14.30 -6.61
N THR A 62 9.78 13.47 -7.66
CA THR A 62 10.42 12.16 -7.57
C THR A 62 11.87 12.14 -8.07
N GLY A 63 12.31 13.18 -8.77
CA GLY A 63 13.60 13.21 -9.45
C GLY A 63 13.62 12.38 -10.74
N GLY A 64 12.48 11.85 -11.19
CA GLY A 64 12.34 11.16 -12.47
C GLY A 64 12.36 12.11 -13.67
N GLU A 65 12.54 11.57 -14.87
CA GLU A 65 12.46 12.33 -16.11
C GLU A 65 11.01 12.57 -16.56
N ALA A 66 10.10 11.66 -16.20
CA ALA A 66 8.68 11.72 -16.53
C ALA A 66 7.85 10.92 -15.51
N GLY A 67 6.53 11.09 -15.60
CA GLY A 67 5.58 10.27 -14.87
C GLY A 67 4.17 10.37 -15.43
N PHE A 68 3.25 9.57 -14.93
CA PHE A 68 1.83 9.70 -15.21
C PHE A 68 1.00 9.11 -14.06
N VAL A 69 -0.27 9.46 -14.05
CA VAL A 69 -1.24 8.94 -13.08
C VAL A 69 -2.03 7.80 -13.71
N THR A 70 -2.17 6.70 -12.97
CA THR A 70 -2.95 5.51 -13.33
C THR A 70 -4.01 5.21 -12.25
N ALA A 71 -4.89 4.23 -12.49
CA ALA A 71 -6.02 3.95 -11.60
C ALA A 71 -5.61 3.46 -10.20
N SER A 72 -4.45 2.79 -10.09
CA SER A 72 -3.90 2.27 -8.84
C SER A 72 -2.41 1.95 -9.01
N CYS A 73 -1.68 1.76 -7.91
CA CYS A 73 -0.31 1.25 -7.96
C CYS A 73 -0.25 -0.13 -8.65
N SER A 74 -1.21 -1.01 -8.35
CA SER A 74 -1.30 -2.33 -8.98
C SER A 74 -1.45 -2.25 -10.50
N SER A 75 -2.30 -1.33 -11.03
CA SER A 75 -2.36 -1.08 -12.46
C SER A 75 -1.06 -0.52 -13.00
N GLY A 76 -0.35 0.31 -12.22
CA GLY A 76 0.98 0.80 -12.53
C GLY A 76 1.99 -0.33 -12.76
N ILE A 77 1.98 -1.38 -11.92
CA ILE A 77 2.81 -2.58 -12.10
C ILE A 77 2.51 -3.23 -13.46
N SER A 78 1.23 -3.48 -13.74
CA SER A 78 0.82 -4.12 -15.00
C SER A 78 1.24 -3.30 -16.22
N LEU A 79 1.05 -1.98 -16.18
CA LEU A 79 1.40 -1.08 -17.29
C LEU A 79 2.92 -0.94 -17.47
N ALA A 80 3.68 -0.88 -16.38
CA ALA A 80 5.14 -0.81 -16.43
C ALA A 80 5.75 -2.09 -17.01
N VAL A 81 5.28 -3.26 -16.57
CA VAL A 81 5.68 -4.56 -17.10
C VAL A 81 5.30 -4.69 -18.58
N ALA A 82 4.07 -4.35 -18.94
CA ALA A 82 3.62 -4.38 -20.32
C ALA A 82 4.45 -3.45 -21.22
N GLY A 83 4.77 -2.24 -20.72
CA GLY A 83 5.64 -1.29 -21.43
C GLY A 83 7.07 -1.80 -21.60
N ALA A 84 7.63 -2.49 -20.62
CA ALA A 84 8.95 -3.12 -20.73
C ALA A 84 8.96 -4.28 -21.77
N ILE A 85 7.84 -4.98 -21.93
CA ILE A 85 7.67 -6.08 -22.88
C ILE A 85 7.48 -5.58 -24.31
N THR A 86 6.61 -4.58 -24.51
CA THR A 86 6.16 -4.17 -25.87
C THR A 86 6.93 -2.99 -26.44
N GLY A 87 7.62 -2.22 -25.57
CA GLY A 87 8.16 -0.92 -25.98
C GLY A 87 7.05 -0.01 -26.54
N ASP A 88 7.32 0.65 -27.64
CA ASP A 88 6.40 1.51 -28.40
C ASP A 88 5.71 0.80 -29.58
N ASN A 89 5.81 -0.51 -29.67
CA ASN A 89 5.19 -1.30 -30.76
C ASN A 89 3.67 -1.40 -30.54
N LEU A 90 2.91 -0.58 -31.27
CA LEU A 90 1.45 -0.50 -31.13
C LEU A 90 0.74 -1.83 -31.37
N LEU A 91 1.22 -2.64 -32.35
CA LEU A 91 0.62 -3.95 -32.60
C LEU A 91 0.84 -4.92 -31.46
N ALA A 92 2.01 -4.88 -30.81
CA ALA A 92 2.27 -5.68 -29.63
C ALA A 92 1.39 -5.23 -28.43
N ILE A 93 1.18 -3.92 -28.28
CA ILE A 93 0.29 -3.34 -27.27
C ILE A 93 -1.16 -3.85 -27.43
N GLU A 94 -1.68 -3.86 -28.66
CA GLU A 94 -3.05 -4.33 -28.93
C GLU A 94 -3.22 -5.83 -28.71
N LYS A 95 -2.16 -6.63 -28.86
CA LYS A 95 -2.20 -8.08 -28.72
C LYS A 95 -2.04 -8.58 -27.31
N LEU A 96 -1.53 -7.75 -26.37
CA LEU A 96 -1.40 -8.16 -24.97
C LEU A 96 -2.77 -8.49 -24.35
N PRO A 97 -2.83 -9.47 -23.44
CA PRO A 97 -1.77 -10.35 -22.94
C PRO A 97 -1.53 -11.60 -23.81
N ASP A 98 -2.23 -11.72 -24.94
CA ASP A 98 -2.28 -12.95 -25.76
C ASP A 98 -1.20 -12.97 -26.86
N ILE A 99 0.01 -12.60 -26.47
CA ILE A 99 1.20 -12.75 -27.34
C ILE A 99 2.26 -13.57 -26.60
N ALA A 100 3.10 -14.27 -27.41
CA ALA A 100 4.31 -14.92 -26.93
C ALA A 100 5.53 -14.06 -27.37
N PRO A 101 5.82 -12.95 -26.71
CA PRO A 101 6.94 -12.10 -27.06
C PRO A 101 8.26 -12.83 -26.80
N GLU A 102 9.30 -12.46 -27.52
CA GLU A 102 10.65 -13.01 -27.32
C GLU A 102 11.14 -12.71 -25.91
N LYS A 103 10.82 -11.52 -25.38
CA LYS A 103 11.15 -11.07 -24.02
C LYS A 103 9.88 -10.82 -23.21
N ASN A 104 9.60 -11.68 -22.26
CA ASN A 104 8.48 -11.50 -21.32
C ASN A 104 8.75 -12.03 -19.91
N GLU A 105 9.96 -12.52 -19.64
CA GLU A 105 10.31 -12.97 -18.31
C GLU A 105 10.52 -11.78 -17.39
N VAL A 106 9.92 -11.83 -16.18
CA VAL A 106 10.00 -10.78 -15.17
C VAL A 106 10.51 -11.39 -13.89
N LEU A 107 11.68 -10.94 -13.46
CA LEU A 107 12.34 -11.44 -12.26
C LEU A 107 11.71 -10.83 -11.01
N VAL A 108 11.48 -11.67 -10.00
CA VAL A 108 11.03 -11.25 -8.67
C VAL A 108 11.72 -12.10 -7.62
N GLN A 109 12.30 -11.51 -6.57
CA GLN A 109 12.78 -12.27 -5.42
C GLN A 109 11.62 -13.04 -4.79
N MET A 110 11.81 -14.32 -4.45
CA MET A 110 10.72 -15.14 -3.91
C MET A 110 10.12 -14.53 -2.63
N GLY A 111 10.94 -13.93 -1.77
CA GLY A 111 10.46 -13.24 -0.56
C GLY A 111 9.69 -11.93 -0.83
N HIS A 112 9.63 -11.46 -2.07
CA HIS A 112 8.84 -10.30 -2.50
C HIS A 112 7.49 -10.67 -3.13
N VAL A 113 7.18 -11.96 -3.26
CA VAL A 113 5.88 -12.42 -3.78
C VAL A 113 4.86 -12.37 -2.64
N VAL A 114 4.24 -11.22 -2.49
CA VAL A 114 3.31 -10.90 -1.40
C VAL A 114 1.89 -10.67 -1.91
N SER A 115 0.93 -10.74 -0.97
CA SER A 115 -0.45 -10.34 -1.22
C SER A 115 -0.72 -9.00 -0.52
N TYR A 116 -1.07 -7.99 -1.30
CA TYR A 116 -1.50 -6.66 -0.82
C TYR A 116 -3.02 -6.46 -0.91
N GLY A 117 -3.78 -7.56 -0.92
CA GLY A 117 -5.21 -7.65 -1.24
C GLY A 117 -5.44 -8.42 -2.55
N ALA A 118 -4.39 -8.55 -3.36
CA ALA A 118 -4.24 -9.43 -4.50
C ALA A 118 -2.77 -9.87 -4.60
N PRO A 119 -2.45 -11.01 -5.22
CA PRO A 119 -1.07 -11.44 -5.42
C PRO A 119 -0.31 -10.47 -6.34
N VAL A 120 0.88 -10.02 -5.94
CA VAL A 120 1.70 -9.10 -6.77
C VAL A 120 2.06 -9.71 -8.13
N ASP A 121 2.30 -11.01 -8.16
CA ASP A 121 2.59 -11.75 -9.40
C ASP A 121 1.41 -11.74 -10.39
N GLN A 122 0.18 -11.60 -9.90
CA GLN A 122 -0.99 -11.43 -10.76
C GLN A 122 -0.93 -10.13 -11.54
N ALA A 123 -0.52 -9.01 -10.91
CA ALA A 123 -0.36 -7.74 -11.59
C ALA A 123 0.71 -7.82 -12.71
N ILE A 124 1.80 -8.55 -12.48
CA ILE A 124 2.84 -8.83 -13.48
C ILE A 124 2.26 -9.65 -14.65
N ARG A 125 1.52 -10.73 -14.35
CA ARG A 125 0.91 -11.60 -15.39
C ARG A 125 -0.14 -10.86 -16.21
N LEU A 126 -0.91 -9.95 -15.61
CA LEU A 126 -1.87 -9.09 -16.32
C LEU A 126 -1.18 -8.20 -17.34
N GLY A 127 0.06 -7.80 -17.11
CA GLY A 127 0.91 -7.08 -18.06
C GLY A 127 1.54 -7.95 -19.15
N GLY A 128 1.22 -9.26 -19.19
CA GLY A 128 1.82 -10.22 -20.14
C GLY A 128 3.15 -10.82 -19.67
N GLY A 129 3.58 -10.49 -18.44
CA GLY A 129 4.84 -10.98 -17.86
C GLY A 129 4.76 -12.42 -17.38
N LYS A 130 5.79 -13.20 -17.67
CA LYS A 130 6.04 -14.52 -17.09
C LYS A 130 6.93 -14.34 -15.86
N VAL A 131 6.39 -14.58 -14.69
CA VAL A 131 7.14 -14.43 -13.43
C VAL A 131 8.23 -15.49 -13.33
N VAL A 132 9.45 -15.06 -13.05
CA VAL A 132 10.63 -15.89 -12.76
C VAL A 132 11.04 -15.60 -11.32
N LEU A 133 10.87 -16.58 -10.45
CA LEU A 133 11.25 -16.47 -9.03
C LEU A 133 12.76 -16.61 -8.87
N VAL A 134 13.34 -15.69 -8.09
CA VAL A 134 14.77 -15.64 -7.81
C VAL A 134 15.04 -15.98 -6.34
N GLY A 135 15.91 -16.95 -6.10
CA GLY A 135 16.29 -17.41 -4.77
C GLY A 135 15.19 -18.23 -4.07
N GLN A 136 15.22 -18.20 -2.76
CA GLN A 136 14.21 -18.80 -1.87
C GLN A 136 13.50 -17.69 -1.07
N ALA A 137 12.46 -18.07 -0.32
CA ALA A 137 11.65 -17.12 0.43
C ALA A 137 12.47 -16.23 1.39
N THR A 138 13.48 -16.79 2.04
CA THR A 138 14.33 -16.12 3.06
C THR A 138 15.81 -16.07 2.70
N SER A 139 16.18 -16.38 1.45
CA SER A 139 17.58 -16.40 1.04
C SER A 139 17.70 -16.16 -0.46
N THR A 140 18.19 -14.98 -0.83
CA THR A 140 18.53 -14.65 -2.22
C THR A 140 19.92 -14.05 -2.26
N HIS A 141 20.79 -14.66 -3.07
CA HIS A 141 22.16 -14.24 -3.27
C HIS A 141 22.38 -13.77 -4.70
N ARG A 142 23.42 -13.01 -4.91
CA ARG A 142 23.84 -12.45 -6.20
C ARG A 142 23.80 -13.47 -7.33
N PHE A 143 24.41 -14.64 -7.12
CA PHE A 143 24.45 -15.69 -8.15
C PHE A 143 23.07 -16.23 -8.56
N HIS A 144 22.06 -16.19 -7.64
CA HIS A 144 20.71 -16.58 -8.00
C HIS A 144 20.14 -15.65 -9.07
N MET A 145 20.29 -14.33 -8.89
CA MET A 145 19.79 -13.34 -9.83
C MET A 145 20.58 -13.31 -11.13
N GLU A 146 21.92 -13.34 -11.05
CA GLU A 146 22.81 -13.36 -12.23
C GLU A 146 22.52 -14.51 -13.19
N ASN A 147 22.16 -15.70 -12.66
CA ASN A 147 21.82 -16.88 -13.44
C ASN A 147 20.35 -16.95 -13.85
N ALA A 148 19.46 -16.20 -13.20
CA ALA A 148 18.05 -16.12 -13.60
C ALA A 148 17.81 -15.16 -14.79
N ILE A 149 18.72 -14.20 -15.02
CA ILE A 149 18.64 -13.28 -16.14
C ILE A 149 19.02 -14.00 -17.43
N THR A 150 18.12 -13.96 -18.41
CA THR A 150 18.27 -14.54 -19.74
C THR A 150 18.01 -13.50 -20.83
N GLU A 151 18.20 -13.86 -22.09
CA GLU A 151 17.81 -13.01 -23.22
C GLU A 151 16.29 -12.76 -23.30
N ARG A 152 15.51 -13.57 -22.61
CA ARG A 152 14.05 -13.44 -22.50
C ARG A 152 13.62 -12.49 -21.39
N THR A 153 14.53 -12.02 -20.55
CA THR A 153 14.20 -11.13 -19.42
C THR A 153 13.83 -9.73 -19.91
N ALA A 154 12.59 -9.32 -19.65
CA ALA A 154 12.07 -8.00 -20.02
C ALA A 154 12.25 -6.96 -18.92
N ALA A 155 12.11 -7.36 -17.64
CA ALA A 155 12.23 -6.49 -16.48
C ALA A 155 12.53 -7.29 -15.20
N ALA A 156 12.92 -6.58 -14.15
CA ALA A 156 12.99 -7.09 -12.79
C ALA A 156 12.11 -6.21 -11.89
N VAL A 157 11.31 -6.84 -11.02
CA VAL A 157 10.40 -6.14 -10.09
C VAL A 157 10.91 -6.30 -8.66
N TYR A 158 11.02 -5.18 -7.97
CA TYR A 158 11.38 -5.10 -6.55
C TYR A 158 10.21 -4.52 -5.75
N VAL A 159 9.83 -5.13 -4.65
CA VAL A 159 8.70 -4.69 -3.82
C VAL A 159 9.22 -4.16 -2.49
N ILE A 160 8.85 -2.92 -2.16
CA ILE A 160 9.07 -2.33 -0.84
C ILE A 160 7.75 -2.42 -0.08
N SER A 161 7.73 -3.23 0.96
CA SER A 161 6.52 -3.42 1.78
C SER A 161 6.87 -4.09 3.11
N HIS A 162 6.09 -3.78 4.14
CA HIS A 162 6.15 -4.53 5.39
C HIS A 162 5.68 -6.00 5.28
N HIS A 163 5.10 -6.39 4.15
CA HIS A 163 4.70 -7.77 3.88
C HIS A 163 5.82 -8.63 3.28
N VAL A 164 6.88 -8.03 2.75
CA VAL A 164 8.01 -8.77 2.19
C VAL A 164 8.88 -9.36 3.30
N VAL A 165 9.61 -10.41 2.97
CA VAL A 165 10.72 -10.84 3.81
C VAL A 165 11.85 -9.81 3.66
N ASN A 166 12.23 -9.17 4.76
CA ASN A 166 13.19 -8.06 4.79
C ASN A 166 14.59 -8.44 5.31
N TYR A 167 14.91 -9.73 5.31
CA TYR A 167 16.21 -10.27 5.69
C TYR A 167 16.63 -11.39 4.71
N GLY A 168 17.95 -11.55 4.52
CA GLY A 168 18.51 -12.62 3.69
C GLY A 168 18.26 -12.48 2.19
N LEU A 169 17.73 -11.34 1.74
CA LEU A 169 17.47 -11.03 0.33
C LEU A 169 18.45 -9.98 -0.19
N LEU A 170 18.54 -9.82 -1.51
CA LEU A 170 19.30 -8.74 -2.13
C LEU A 170 18.66 -7.39 -1.79
N HIS A 171 19.48 -6.44 -1.34
CA HIS A 171 19.04 -5.04 -1.20
C HIS A 171 18.82 -4.39 -2.57
N LEU A 172 17.99 -3.34 -2.61
CA LEU A 172 17.62 -2.69 -3.87
C LEU A 172 18.84 -2.26 -4.69
N SER A 173 19.85 -1.66 -4.07
CA SER A 173 21.06 -1.22 -4.77
C SER A 173 21.80 -2.36 -5.47
N GLU A 174 21.96 -3.49 -4.80
CA GLU A 174 22.60 -4.68 -5.38
C GLU A 174 21.73 -5.32 -6.47
N PHE A 175 20.41 -5.37 -6.25
CA PHE A 175 19.45 -5.85 -7.23
C PHE A 175 19.48 -5.03 -8.51
N VAL A 176 19.52 -3.70 -8.40
CA VAL A 176 19.68 -2.77 -9.54
C VAL A 176 21.00 -2.99 -10.25
N GLU A 177 22.13 -3.06 -9.53
CA GLU A 177 23.45 -3.29 -10.11
C GLU A 177 23.48 -4.55 -10.97
N ILE A 178 22.95 -5.66 -10.47
CA ILE A 178 22.93 -6.94 -11.18
C ILE A 178 22.05 -6.86 -12.43
N ALA A 179 20.86 -6.28 -12.32
CA ALA A 179 19.93 -6.11 -13.44
C ALA A 179 20.55 -5.26 -14.56
N HIS A 180 21.08 -4.09 -14.20
CA HIS A 180 21.68 -3.14 -15.13
C HIS A 180 22.93 -3.68 -15.83
N ALA A 181 23.75 -4.51 -15.14
CA ALA A 181 24.89 -5.18 -15.76
C ALA A 181 24.49 -6.07 -16.95
N LYS A 182 23.21 -6.44 -17.05
CA LYS A 182 22.63 -7.25 -18.14
C LYS A 182 21.62 -6.47 -19.01
N GLY A 183 21.52 -5.15 -18.82
CA GLY A 183 20.58 -4.30 -19.56
C GLY A 183 19.10 -4.56 -19.24
N VAL A 184 18.78 -5.04 -18.03
CA VAL A 184 17.42 -5.32 -17.56
C VAL A 184 16.94 -4.15 -16.72
N PRO A 185 15.81 -3.50 -17.07
CA PRO A 185 15.26 -2.41 -16.26
C PRO A 185 14.63 -2.92 -14.97
N VAL A 186 14.69 -2.06 -13.92
CA VAL A 186 14.16 -2.34 -12.59
C VAL A 186 12.92 -1.49 -12.31
N ILE A 187 11.82 -2.16 -12.00
CA ILE A 187 10.54 -1.56 -11.59
C ILE A 187 10.41 -1.75 -10.09
N VAL A 188 10.25 -0.66 -9.34
CA VAL A 188 10.06 -0.69 -7.88
C VAL A 188 8.62 -0.39 -7.51
N ASP A 189 7.97 -1.30 -6.81
CA ASP A 189 6.71 -1.05 -6.12
C ASP A 189 7.00 -0.46 -4.74
N ALA A 190 6.80 0.84 -4.61
CA ALA A 190 6.95 1.64 -3.39
C ALA A 190 5.61 2.26 -2.97
N ALA A 191 4.52 1.50 -3.10
CA ALA A 191 3.15 1.99 -2.97
C ALA A 191 2.85 2.72 -1.65
N SER A 192 3.54 2.38 -0.56
CA SER A 192 3.32 2.93 0.79
C SER A 192 4.54 3.64 1.35
N GLU A 193 5.38 4.19 0.48
CA GLU A 193 6.62 4.82 0.92
C GLU A 193 6.51 6.35 0.95
N TYR A 194 7.17 6.97 1.94
CA TYR A 194 7.18 8.42 2.17
C TYR A 194 8.19 9.15 1.29
N ASP A 195 9.36 8.53 1.07
CA ASP A 195 10.42 9.15 0.30
C ASP A 195 10.16 8.96 -1.20
N LEU A 196 9.84 10.06 -1.87
CA LEU A 196 9.52 10.05 -3.29
C LEU A 196 10.77 10.06 -4.18
N GLN A 197 11.98 10.27 -3.64
CA GLN A 197 13.22 10.42 -4.42
C GLN A 197 14.17 9.23 -4.26
N LEU A 198 14.17 8.59 -3.10
CA LEU A 198 15.14 7.56 -2.71
C LEU A 198 15.31 6.46 -3.76
N PHE A 199 14.21 5.93 -4.27
CA PHE A 199 14.26 4.71 -5.09
C PHE A 199 14.79 4.97 -6.50
N LEU A 200 14.43 6.11 -7.11
CA LEU A 200 15.05 6.53 -8.39
C LEU A 200 16.51 6.91 -8.19
N ALA A 201 16.85 7.58 -7.09
CA ALA A 201 18.25 7.89 -6.75
C ALA A 201 19.09 6.64 -6.50
N THR A 202 18.48 5.52 -6.08
CA THR A 202 19.15 4.21 -5.94
C THR A 202 19.38 3.53 -7.29
N GLY A 203 18.78 4.05 -8.37
CA GLY A 203 18.96 3.55 -9.74
C GLY A 203 17.76 2.79 -10.30
N ALA A 204 16.60 2.76 -9.63
CA ALA A 204 15.40 2.20 -10.22
C ALA A 204 15.01 2.95 -11.51
N ASP A 205 14.53 2.23 -12.53
CA ASP A 205 14.12 2.81 -13.82
C ASP A 205 12.69 3.31 -13.80
N ILE A 206 11.81 2.61 -13.06
CA ILE A 206 10.43 2.99 -12.75
C ILE A 206 10.19 2.79 -11.26
N VAL A 207 9.50 3.75 -10.64
CA VAL A 207 8.98 3.65 -9.28
C VAL A 207 7.49 3.92 -9.26
N LEU A 208 6.76 3.17 -8.46
CA LEU A 208 5.32 3.22 -8.34
C LEU A 208 4.91 3.63 -6.93
N TYR A 209 4.04 4.66 -6.81
CA TYR A 209 3.47 5.11 -5.54
C TYR A 209 1.94 5.08 -5.59
N SER A 210 1.29 4.87 -4.45
CA SER A 210 -0.16 5.00 -4.34
C SER A 210 -0.55 6.41 -3.94
N GLY A 211 -1.35 7.08 -4.77
CA GLY A 211 -1.82 8.43 -4.48
C GLY A 211 -2.78 8.51 -3.27
N HIS A 212 -3.49 7.43 -2.98
CA HIS A 212 -4.48 7.37 -1.90
C HIS A 212 -3.96 6.80 -0.56
N LYS A 213 -2.64 6.64 -0.42
CA LYS A 213 -2.02 6.26 0.85
C LYS A 213 -1.49 7.50 1.57
N PHE A 214 -0.24 7.55 1.95
CA PHE A 214 0.33 8.67 2.72
C PHE A 214 0.23 10.04 2.03
N LEU A 215 0.16 10.08 0.70
CA LEU A 215 -0.06 11.32 -0.03
C LEU A 215 -1.42 11.97 0.28
N GLY A 216 -2.42 11.16 0.65
CA GLY A 216 -3.76 11.67 0.96
C GLY A 216 -4.50 12.16 -0.29
N GLY A 217 -4.22 11.59 -1.45
CA GLY A 217 -4.95 11.83 -2.68
C GLY A 217 -6.15 10.88 -2.88
N PRO A 218 -6.88 11.02 -3.98
CA PRO A 218 -7.90 10.05 -4.38
C PRO A 218 -7.26 8.73 -4.80
N THR A 219 -8.08 7.67 -4.96
CA THR A 219 -7.61 6.39 -5.50
C THR A 219 -6.93 6.59 -6.84
N SER A 220 -5.63 6.31 -6.85
CA SER A 220 -4.74 6.50 -8.00
C SER A 220 -3.40 5.81 -7.75
N GLY A 221 -2.68 5.54 -8.83
CA GLY A 221 -1.28 5.16 -8.82
C GLY A 221 -0.45 6.24 -9.51
N ILE A 222 0.80 6.38 -9.10
CA ILE A 222 1.78 7.28 -9.69
C ILE A 222 2.89 6.42 -10.25
N VAL A 223 3.18 6.60 -11.53
CA VAL A 223 4.32 5.99 -12.22
C VAL A 223 5.34 7.08 -12.46
N ALA A 224 6.56 6.90 -12.01
CA ALA A 224 7.66 7.85 -12.19
C ALA A 224 8.91 7.12 -12.66
N GLY A 225 9.77 7.75 -13.47
CA GLY A 225 11.01 7.13 -13.89
C GLY A 225 11.59 7.72 -15.17
N SER A 226 12.34 6.89 -15.91
CA SER A 226 12.94 7.28 -17.20
C SER A 226 11.87 7.60 -18.23
N LYS A 227 12.15 8.59 -19.07
CA LYS A 227 11.17 9.10 -20.06
C LYS A 227 10.71 8.02 -21.05
N GLU A 228 11.62 7.15 -21.45
CA GLU A 228 11.33 6.08 -22.40
C GLU A 228 10.38 5.04 -21.78
N LEU A 229 10.74 4.47 -20.63
CA LEU A 229 9.94 3.43 -20.00
C LEU A 229 8.59 3.95 -19.50
N VAL A 230 8.54 5.18 -18.98
CA VAL A 230 7.29 5.85 -18.63
C VAL A 230 6.38 6.02 -19.84
N ARG A 231 6.93 6.43 -21.00
CA ARG A 231 6.18 6.52 -22.26
C ARG A 231 5.64 5.15 -22.68
N ASN A 232 6.48 4.11 -22.65
CA ASN A 232 6.07 2.75 -23.03
C ASN A 232 4.95 2.23 -22.13
N ALA A 233 5.03 2.50 -20.81
CA ALA A 233 3.98 2.19 -19.86
C ALA A 233 2.69 3.01 -20.14
N PHE A 234 2.81 4.30 -20.46
CA PHE A 234 1.66 5.16 -20.79
C PHE A 234 0.94 4.72 -22.05
N LEU A 235 1.67 4.27 -23.08
CA LEU A 235 1.10 3.76 -24.33
C LEU A 235 0.18 2.56 -24.12
N GLN A 236 0.33 1.81 -23.03
CA GLN A 236 -0.56 0.70 -22.69
C GLN A 236 -2.03 1.14 -22.49
N ASN A 237 -2.30 2.43 -22.31
CA ASN A 237 -3.67 2.97 -22.32
C ASN A 237 -4.40 2.78 -23.65
N MET A 238 -3.69 2.45 -24.73
CA MET A 238 -4.26 2.07 -26.02
C MET A 238 -4.59 0.57 -26.12
N GLY A 239 -4.12 -0.23 -25.15
CA GLY A 239 -4.35 -1.68 -25.03
C GLY A 239 -4.97 -2.04 -23.68
N ILE A 240 -4.29 -2.90 -22.92
CA ILE A 240 -4.77 -3.43 -21.62
C ILE A 240 -5.10 -2.31 -20.59
N GLY A 241 -4.40 -1.21 -20.64
CA GLY A 241 -4.62 -0.05 -19.77
C GLY A 241 -5.98 0.61 -19.98
N ARG A 242 -6.68 0.34 -21.09
CA ARG A 242 -8.03 0.88 -21.31
C ARG A 242 -9.03 0.40 -20.24
N GLY A 243 -8.87 -0.82 -19.76
CA GLY A 243 -9.65 -1.35 -18.62
C GLY A 243 -9.24 -0.74 -17.25
N MET A 244 -8.07 -0.11 -17.20
CA MET A 244 -7.48 0.49 -16.00
C MET A 244 -7.46 2.03 -16.08
N LYS A 245 -8.42 2.62 -16.81
CA LYS A 245 -8.48 4.08 -17.02
C LYS A 245 -8.67 4.84 -15.71
N VAL A 246 -8.03 6.02 -15.63
CA VAL A 246 -8.17 6.97 -14.54
C VAL A 246 -8.91 8.21 -15.00
N GLY A 247 -9.80 8.76 -14.19
CA GLY A 247 -10.57 9.96 -14.49
C GLY A 247 -9.80 11.24 -14.22
N LYS A 248 -10.27 12.36 -14.83
CA LYS A 248 -9.67 13.69 -14.65
C LYS A 248 -9.67 14.12 -13.18
N GLU A 249 -10.68 13.72 -12.42
CA GLU A 249 -10.82 14.00 -10.99
C GLU A 249 -9.67 13.37 -10.19
N SER A 250 -9.36 12.09 -10.45
CA SER A 250 -8.25 11.42 -9.76
C SER A 250 -6.90 11.95 -10.23
N ILE A 251 -6.73 12.29 -11.51
CA ILE A 251 -5.49 12.89 -12.02
C ILE A 251 -5.24 14.24 -11.35
N TYR A 252 -6.22 15.13 -11.37
CA TYR A 252 -6.05 16.48 -10.80
C TYR A 252 -6.01 16.46 -9.28
N GLY A 253 -6.79 15.58 -8.65
CA GLY A 253 -6.76 15.39 -7.21
C GLY A 253 -5.39 14.91 -6.71
N VAL A 254 -4.74 13.95 -7.39
CA VAL A 254 -3.40 13.51 -6.99
C VAL A 254 -2.31 14.56 -7.30
N MET A 255 -2.47 15.38 -8.34
CA MET A 255 -1.58 16.53 -8.57
C MET A 255 -1.61 17.48 -7.37
N ALA A 256 -2.81 17.82 -6.91
CA ALA A 256 -2.98 18.68 -5.73
C ALA A 256 -2.45 18.03 -4.44
N ALA A 257 -2.66 16.72 -4.26
CA ALA A 257 -2.13 15.98 -3.13
C ALA A 257 -0.59 15.97 -3.11
N LEU A 258 0.05 15.82 -4.27
CA LEU A 258 1.51 15.89 -4.42
C LEU A 258 2.06 17.27 -4.06
N GLU A 259 1.41 18.34 -4.52
CA GLU A 259 1.81 19.71 -4.16
C GLU A 259 1.56 20.02 -2.68
N ALA A 260 0.47 19.47 -2.10
CA ALA A 260 0.22 19.57 -0.67
C ALA A 260 1.23 18.78 0.15
N TRP A 261 1.68 17.61 -0.33
CA TRP A 261 2.71 16.79 0.31
C TRP A 261 4.03 17.55 0.50
N GLU A 262 4.47 18.27 -0.52
CA GLU A 262 5.69 19.07 -0.48
C GLU A 262 5.64 20.19 0.59
N LYS A 263 4.44 20.72 0.84
CA LYS A 263 4.21 21.85 1.77
C LYS A 263 3.74 21.40 3.16
N ARG A 264 3.51 20.10 3.35
CA ARG A 264 2.91 19.54 4.55
C ARG A 264 3.82 19.72 5.77
N ASP A 265 3.25 20.09 6.89
CA ASP A 265 3.96 20.08 8.17
C ASP A 265 4.14 18.63 8.68
N HIS A 266 5.13 17.95 8.10
CA HIS A 266 5.45 16.58 8.46
C HIS A 266 5.90 16.45 9.91
N ALA A 267 6.60 17.44 10.46
CA ALA A 267 7.06 17.42 11.85
C ALA A 267 5.90 17.49 12.83
N GLY A 268 4.98 18.44 12.65
CA GLY A 268 3.81 18.58 13.51
C GLY A 268 2.84 17.37 13.41
N ILE A 269 2.80 16.70 12.23
CA ILE A 269 2.05 15.43 12.10
C ILE A 269 2.70 14.35 12.95
N ARG A 270 4.03 14.17 12.87
CA ARG A 270 4.75 13.17 13.69
C ARG A 270 4.60 13.43 15.17
N GLU A 271 4.71 14.69 15.62
CA GLU A 271 4.51 15.06 17.02
C GLU A 271 3.10 14.64 17.52
N ARG A 272 2.07 14.95 16.74
CA ARG A 272 0.68 14.58 17.07
C ARG A 272 0.49 13.06 17.12
N GLU A 273 1.02 12.33 16.15
CA GLU A 273 0.93 10.86 16.09
C GLU A 273 1.69 10.22 17.26
N THR A 274 2.84 10.74 17.63
CA THR A 274 3.57 10.32 18.84
C THR A 274 2.74 10.54 20.10
N GLY A 275 2.01 11.66 20.17
CA GLY A 275 1.06 11.91 21.27
C GLY A 275 -0.04 10.85 21.36
N TYR A 276 -0.57 10.40 20.22
CA TYR A 276 -1.57 9.32 20.18
C TYR A 276 -0.99 7.97 20.65
N LEU A 277 0.21 7.63 20.17
CA LEU A 277 0.89 6.40 20.59
C LEU A 277 1.18 6.37 22.09
N ASN A 278 1.62 7.49 22.66
CA ASN A 278 1.87 7.61 24.10
C ASN A 278 0.56 7.46 24.90
N LEU A 279 -0.53 8.11 24.48
CA LEU A 279 -1.84 7.97 25.12
C LEU A 279 -2.29 6.49 25.17
N TRP A 280 -2.17 5.78 24.05
CA TRP A 280 -2.57 4.37 23.99
C TRP A 280 -1.65 3.49 24.82
N LYS A 281 -0.34 3.75 24.78
CA LYS A 281 0.63 3.03 25.59
C LYS A 281 0.34 3.21 27.08
N GLU A 282 0.17 4.44 27.54
CA GLU A 282 -0.17 4.76 28.95
C GLU A 282 -1.49 4.09 29.39
N THR A 283 -2.48 4.02 28.50
CA THR A 283 -3.76 3.34 28.75
C THR A 283 -3.59 1.84 28.96
N LEU A 284 -2.61 1.22 28.31
CA LEU A 284 -2.34 -0.21 28.33
C LEU A 284 -1.28 -0.62 29.35
N ASP A 285 -0.40 0.30 29.74
CA ASP A 285 0.69 0.02 30.69
C ASP A 285 0.14 -0.45 32.05
N GLY A 286 0.77 -1.50 32.58
CA GLY A 286 0.40 -2.12 33.87
C GLY A 286 -0.87 -2.96 33.83
N ARG A 287 -1.53 -3.13 32.71
CA ARG A 287 -2.66 -4.06 32.56
C ARG A 287 -2.15 -5.50 32.50
N PRO A 288 -2.68 -6.42 33.30
CA PRO A 288 -2.24 -7.81 33.30
C PRO A 288 -2.39 -8.45 31.93
N GLY A 289 -1.35 -9.16 31.49
CA GLY A 289 -1.32 -9.84 30.21
C GLY A 289 -1.21 -8.93 28.99
N VAL A 290 -0.94 -7.62 29.18
CA VAL A 290 -0.81 -6.66 28.06
C VAL A 290 0.60 -6.04 28.07
N THR A 291 1.27 -6.09 26.92
CA THR A 291 2.53 -5.37 26.71
C THR A 291 2.38 -4.45 25.50
N ALA A 292 2.67 -3.17 25.68
CA ALA A 292 2.55 -2.15 24.64
C ALA A 292 3.91 -1.54 24.32
N LEU A 293 4.36 -1.67 23.06
CA LEU A 293 5.67 -1.23 22.59
C LEU A 293 5.50 -0.30 21.37
N ILE A 294 6.13 0.87 21.43
CA ILE A 294 6.23 1.75 20.23
C ILE A 294 7.38 1.22 19.39
N GLU A 295 7.08 0.88 18.13
CA GLU A 295 8.04 0.32 17.17
C GLU A 295 8.09 1.16 15.89
N PRO A 296 9.28 1.35 15.30
CA PRO A 296 9.42 2.06 14.03
C PRO A 296 8.81 1.27 12.87
N ASP A 297 8.52 1.98 11.79
CA ASP A 297 8.07 1.35 10.54
C ASP A 297 9.15 0.42 9.96
N PRO A 298 8.81 -0.82 9.59
CA PRO A 298 9.81 -1.81 9.13
C PRO A 298 10.42 -1.47 7.75
N THR A 299 9.82 -0.55 6.98
CA THR A 299 10.39 -0.04 5.72
C THR A 299 11.11 1.30 5.89
N ASN A 300 11.35 1.72 7.14
CA ASN A 300 12.01 2.98 7.52
C ASN A 300 11.26 4.26 7.13
N ASN A 301 9.95 4.19 6.93
CA ASN A 301 9.16 5.41 6.86
C ASN A 301 9.21 6.16 8.20
N PRO A 302 9.15 7.50 8.21
CA PRO A 302 9.27 8.31 9.42
C PRO A 302 7.98 8.29 10.25
N LEU A 303 7.54 7.12 10.63
CA LEU A 303 6.36 6.90 11.48
C LEU A 303 6.57 5.69 12.38
N ASP A 304 5.93 5.72 13.55
CA ASP A 304 5.91 4.64 14.52
C ASP A 304 4.51 4.04 14.64
N ARG A 305 4.43 2.82 15.17
CA ARG A 305 3.17 2.13 15.52
C ARG A 305 3.24 1.59 16.94
N LEU A 306 2.08 1.44 17.57
CA LEU A 306 2.00 0.74 18.85
C LEU A 306 1.73 -0.75 18.60
N ARG A 307 2.69 -1.60 18.96
CA ARG A 307 2.51 -3.04 19.03
C ARG A 307 1.88 -3.41 20.36
N VAL A 308 0.74 -4.07 20.31
CA VAL A 308 0.01 -4.56 21.49
C VAL A 308 0.10 -6.08 21.52
N ILE A 309 0.80 -6.62 22.50
CA ILE A 309 1.02 -8.06 22.70
C ILE A 309 0.10 -8.51 23.83
N ILE A 310 -0.59 -9.63 23.63
CA ILE A 310 -1.57 -10.16 24.58
C ILE A 310 -1.16 -11.56 25.05
N ASP A 311 -0.97 -11.71 26.35
CA ASP A 311 -0.99 -12.99 27.01
C ASP A 311 -2.43 -13.31 27.41
N ALA A 312 -3.02 -14.31 26.76
CA ALA A 312 -4.45 -14.57 26.89
C ALA A 312 -4.87 -15.06 28.27
N GLU A 313 -4.00 -15.79 28.98
CA GLU A 313 -4.28 -16.31 30.31
C GLU A 313 -4.37 -15.19 31.35
N GLU A 314 -3.43 -14.22 31.28
CA GLU A 314 -3.42 -13.09 32.19
C GLU A 314 -4.42 -12.00 31.79
N ALA A 315 -4.63 -11.75 30.51
CA ALA A 315 -5.57 -10.75 29.99
C ALA A 315 -7.03 -11.24 29.94
N HIS A 316 -7.27 -12.53 30.07
CA HIS A 316 -8.57 -13.22 29.90
C HIS A 316 -9.17 -13.08 28.49
N ILE A 317 -8.37 -12.75 27.49
CA ILE A 317 -8.79 -12.60 26.09
C ILE A 317 -7.61 -12.82 25.14
N THR A 318 -7.85 -13.45 23.99
CA THR A 318 -6.82 -13.55 22.95
C THR A 318 -6.67 -12.23 22.18
N ALA A 319 -5.52 -12.04 21.52
CA ALA A 319 -5.30 -10.86 20.67
C ALA A 319 -6.36 -10.77 19.55
N TRP A 320 -6.72 -11.89 18.92
CA TRP A 320 -7.72 -11.89 17.85
C TRP A 320 -9.16 -11.69 18.32
N ASP A 321 -9.50 -12.14 19.54
CA ASP A 321 -10.82 -11.85 20.10
C ASP A 321 -10.94 -10.39 20.51
N LEU A 322 -9.87 -9.79 21.04
CA LEU A 322 -9.82 -8.36 21.36
C LEU A 322 -9.98 -7.50 20.10
N THR A 323 -9.25 -7.80 19.01
CA THR A 323 -9.41 -7.08 17.75
C THR A 323 -10.81 -7.25 17.15
N THR A 324 -11.42 -8.43 17.33
CA THR A 324 -12.80 -8.72 16.91
C THR A 324 -13.81 -7.92 17.75
N ALA A 325 -13.63 -7.83 19.08
CA ALA A 325 -14.48 -7.05 19.97
C ALA A 325 -14.43 -5.54 19.63
N LEU A 326 -13.24 -5.01 19.34
CA LEU A 326 -13.05 -3.63 18.87
C LEU A 326 -13.78 -3.39 17.54
N ALA A 327 -13.64 -4.29 16.58
CA ALA A 327 -14.26 -4.17 15.26
C ALA A 327 -15.80 -4.29 15.28
N ARG A 328 -16.35 -5.06 16.23
CA ARG A 328 -17.81 -5.20 16.45
C ARG A 328 -18.42 -4.07 17.25
N GLY A 329 -17.61 -3.27 17.93
CA GLY A 329 -18.06 -2.17 18.78
C GLY A 329 -18.76 -1.04 18.03
N ASN A 330 -19.19 -0.03 18.80
CA ASN A 330 -19.79 1.20 18.26
C ASN A 330 -19.10 2.43 18.88
N PRO A 331 -18.32 3.18 18.11
CA PRO A 331 -17.95 2.91 16.71
C PRO A 331 -17.04 1.68 16.55
N PRO A 332 -17.06 1.03 15.37
CA PRO A 332 -16.08 -0.01 15.06
C PRO A 332 -14.66 0.57 15.02
N ILE A 333 -13.71 -0.10 15.66
CA ILE A 333 -12.28 0.25 15.62
C ILE A 333 -11.55 -0.88 14.89
N ILE A 334 -10.97 -0.56 13.74
CA ILE A 334 -10.27 -1.55 12.91
C ILE A 334 -8.77 -1.41 13.11
N THR A 335 -8.18 -2.45 13.68
CA THR A 335 -6.75 -2.55 14.00
C THR A 335 -5.95 -3.17 12.86
N ARG A 336 -4.63 -3.09 12.92
CA ARG A 336 -3.73 -3.78 12.02
C ARG A 336 -3.39 -5.16 12.62
N ASP A 337 -4.10 -6.18 12.19
CA ASP A 337 -4.12 -7.51 12.79
C ASP A 337 -3.64 -8.62 11.84
N HIS A 338 -2.74 -8.30 10.88
CA HIS A 338 -2.26 -9.24 9.87
C HIS A 338 -1.51 -10.44 10.44
N GLU A 339 -0.90 -10.27 11.62
CA GLU A 339 -0.03 -11.25 12.28
C GLU A 339 -0.58 -11.61 13.67
N VAL A 340 -1.90 -11.46 13.85
CA VAL A 340 -2.56 -11.61 15.16
C VAL A 340 -2.45 -13.02 15.75
N GLU A 341 -2.19 -14.05 14.93
CA GLU A 341 -1.87 -15.42 15.36
C GLU A 341 -0.60 -15.48 16.22
N HIS A 342 0.29 -14.48 16.09
CA HIS A 342 1.47 -14.33 16.94
C HIS A 342 1.18 -13.58 18.25
N ARG A 343 -0.10 -13.46 18.64
CA ARG A 343 -0.59 -12.85 19.88
C ARG A 343 -0.39 -11.34 19.96
N TYR A 344 -0.23 -10.63 18.82
CA TYR A 344 -0.14 -9.18 18.77
C TYR A 344 -0.89 -8.58 17.59
N PHE A 345 -1.17 -7.30 17.73
CA PHE A 345 -1.67 -6.45 16.64
C PHE A 345 -1.04 -5.05 16.76
N TYR A 346 -1.17 -4.24 15.72
CA TYR A 346 -0.68 -2.87 15.76
C TYR A 346 -1.83 -1.87 15.73
N LEU A 347 -1.56 -0.70 16.35
CA LEU A 347 -2.33 0.52 16.21
C LEU A 347 -1.49 1.54 15.45
N ASP A 348 -2.00 1.97 14.30
CA ASP A 348 -1.37 2.95 13.41
C ASP A 348 -2.10 4.30 13.57
N PRO A 349 -1.40 5.40 13.91
CA PRO A 349 -2.02 6.69 14.21
C PRO A 349 -2.34 7.55 12.98
N CYS A 350 -1.90 7.17 11.76
CA CYS A 350 -1.81 8.06 10.61
C CYS A 350 -3.15 8.51 10.00
N ASN A 351 -4.28 7.89 10.36
CA ASN A 351 -5.59 8.14 9.72
C ASN A 351 -6.71 8.43 10.72
N LEU A 352 -6.43 9.24 11.73
CA LEU A 352 -7.41 9.62 12.77
C LEU A 352 -7.92 11.06 12.57
N HIS A 353 -9.22 11.22 12.76
CA HIS A 353 -9.79 12.53 13.02
C HIS A 353 -9.56 12.92 14.48
N PRO A 354 -9.45 14.24 14.80
CA PRO A 354 -9.26 14.70 16.18
C PRO A 354 -10.31 14.14 17.14
N GLY A 355 -9.88 13.64 18.30
CA GLY A 355 -10.72 13.02 19.33
C GLY A 355 -10.91 11.51 19.18
N GLN A 356 -10.59 10.92 18.03
CA GLN A 356 -10.70 9.48 17.84
C GLN A 356 -9.64 8.70 18.64
N GLU A 357 -8.47 9.29 18.87
CA GLU A 357 -7.41 8.72 19.71
C GLU A 357 -7.89 8.40 21.12
N THR A 358 -8.71 9.29 21.70
CA THR A 358 -9.30 9.09 23.04
C THR A 358 -10.36 7.98 23.03
N ILE A 359 -11.17 7.90 21.97
CA ILE A 359 -12.15 6.81 21.80
C ILE A 359 -11.44 5.46 21.71
N VAL A 360 -10.33 5.38 20.95
CA VAL A 360 -9.53 4.16 20.84
C VAL A 360 -8.99 3.75 22.21
N ALA A 361 -8.40 4.69 22.97
CA ALA A 361 -7.89 4.44 24.31
C ALA A 361 -8.98 3.90 25.25
N SER A 362 -10.14 4.58 25.30
CA SER A 362 -11.26 4.16 26.16
C SER A 362 -11.78 2.78 25.80
N ARG A 363 -11.94 2.50 24.49
CA ARG A 363 -12.45 1.21 24.02
C ARG A 363 -11.48 0.05 24.26
N LEU A 364 -10.18 0.27 24.14
CA LEU A 364 -9.17 -0.72 24.53
C LEU A 364 -9.28 -1.08 26.02
N ALA A 365 -9.37 -0.06 26.87
CA ALA A 365 -9.55 -0.25 28.31
C ALA A 365 -10.85 -1.01 28.63
N GLU A 366 -11.98 -0.58 28.07
CA GLU A 366 -13.29 -1.20 28.29
C GLU A 366 -13.33 -2.68 27.89
N GLU A 367 -12.79 -3.04 26.73
CA GLU A 367 -12.83 -4.44 26.26
C GLU A 367 -11.90 -5.34 27.09
N LEU A 368 -10.75 -4.83 27.54
CA LEU A 368 -9.87 -5.54 28.47
C LEU A 368 -10.51 -5.70 29.85
N ASP A 369 -11.17 -4.65 30.38
CA ASP A 369 -11.87 -4.71 31.66
C ASP A 369 -13.04 -5.69 31.62
N LYS A 370 -13.81 -5.72 30.53
CA LYS A 370 -14.89 -6.71 30.30
C LYS A 370 -14.36 -8.14 30.26
N ALA A 371 -13.23 -8.36 29.56
CA ALA A 371 -12.62 -9.67 29.48
C ALA A 371 -12.18 -10.16 30.86
N ARG A 372 -11.55 -9.31 31.65
CA ARG A 372 -11.14 -9.64 33.05
C ARG A 372 -12.28 -9.86 34.01
N ALA A 373 -13.42 -9.24 33.78
CA ALA A 373 -14.63 -9.49 34.58
C ALA A 373 -15.29 -10.84 34.23
N SER A 374 -14.90 -11.49 33.16
CA SER A 374 -15.33 -12.84 32.80
C SER A 374 -14.64 -13.88 33.68
N ASN A 375 -15.38 -14.94 34.06
CA ASN A 375 -14.83 -16.06 34.81
C ASN A 375 -13.99 -17.01 33.93
N GLU A 376 -14.09 -16.87 32.62
CA GLU A 376 -13.41 -17.70 31.63
C GLU A 376 -12.61 -16.85 30.67
N VAL A 377 -11.51 -17.42 30.16
CA VAL A 377 -10.71 -16.79 29.10
C VAL A 377 -11.52 -16.77 27.80
N ILE A 378 -11.64 -15.60 27.19
CA ILE A 378 -12.25 -15.45 25.88
C ILE A 378 -11.21 -15.88 24.82
N ALA A 379 -11.33 -17.13 24.37
CA ALA A 379 -10.36 -17.78 23.49
C ALA A 379 -11.08 -18.59 22.39
N THR A 380 -11.56 -17.88 21.35
CA THR A 380 -12.07 -18.52 20.14
C THR A 380 -10.91 -19.22 19.41
N PRO A 381 -11.07 -20.46 18.90
CA PRO A 381 -10.03 -21.09 18.10
C PRO A 381 -9.65 -20.21 16.89
N PHE A 382 -8.34 -19.99 16.69
CA PHE A 382 -7.87 -19.13 15.60
C PHE A 382 -8.27 -19.67 14.22
N GLU A 383 -8.34 -21.00 14.07
CA GLU A 383 -8.77 -21.68 12.85
C GLU A 383 -10.20 -21.29 12.43
N ASP A 384 -11.09 -21.03 13.38
CA ASP A 384 -12.47 -20.60 13.09
C ASP A 384 -12.47 -19.18 12.50
N ARG A 385 -11.68 -18.27 13.07
CA ARG A 385 -11.48 -16.94 12.51
C ARG A 385 -10.89 -17.01 11.09
N SER A 386 -9.84 -17.80 10.89
CA SER A 386 -9.19 -17.96 9.60
C SER A 386 -10.13 -18.53 8.55
N ARG A 387 -10.94 -19.52 8.93
CA ARG A 387 -11.93 -20.18 8.04
C ARG A 387 -12.98 -19.19 7.54
N HIS A 388 -13.41 -18.26 8.39
CA HIS A 388 -14.46 -17.30 8.07
C HIS A 388 -13.95 -15.97 7.51
N ARG A 389 -12.64 -15.85 7.26
CA ARG A 389 -12.00 -14.61 6.79
C ARG A 389 -12.63 -14.04 5.51
N PHE A 390 -13.10 -14.90 4.61
CA PHE A 390 -13.65 -14.52 3.31
C PHE A 390 -15.18 -14.59 3.23
N ASP A 391 -15.85 -15.00 4.30
CA ASP A 391 -17.31 -15.22 4.28
C ASP A 391 -18.10 -13.99 3.81
N GLY A 392 -17.74 -12.81 4.29
CA GLY A 392 -18.40 -11.58 3.90
C GLY A 392 -18.28 -11.26 2.41
N MET A 393 -17.13 -11.60 1.79
CA MET A 393 -16.93 -11.43 0.35
C MET A 393 -17.65 -12.50 -0.47
N LEU A 394 -17.63 -13.75 0.02
CA LEU A 394 -18.28 -14.88 -0.65
C LEU A 394 -19.80 -14.79 -0.64
N ARG A 395 -20.37 -14.06 0.33
CA ARG A 395 -21.82 -13.83 0.45
C ARG A 395 -22.29 -12.49 -0.16
N TRP A 396 -21.35 -11.68 -0.67
CA TRP A 396 -21.77 -10.43 -1.32
C TRP A 396 -22.70 -10.71 -2.52
N PRO A 397 -23.82 -9.98 -2.70
CA PRO A 397 -24.23 -8.73 -2.01
C PRO A 397 -25.09 -8.91 -0.74
N ASP A 398 -25.29 -10.11 -0.22
CA ASP A 398 -26.19 -10.45 0.90
C ASP A 398 -25.55 -10.20 2.28
#